data_67dc71cea8b08617754d02766ac7593b
#
_entry.id   67dc71cea8b08617754d02766ac7593b
#
_cell.length_a   1.000
_cell.length_b   1.000
_cell.length_c   1.000
_cell.angle_alpha   90.00
_cell.angle_beta   90.00
_cell.angle_gamma   90.00
#
_symmetry.space_group_name_H-M   'P 1'
#
loop_
_entity.id
_entity.type
_entity.pdbx_description
1 polymer ?
#
loop_
_entity_poly.entity_id
_entity_poly.type
_entity_poly.pdbx_seq_one_letter_code
_entity_poly.pdbx_strand_id
1 'polypeptide(L)'
;LGIVTFDDVMDVLEEDSTEDILHQGAVAPSKTPYRQNKVYRIAFSYVIWLVILLILNTFSSIVLNRFERALTTLPVLTAFIPALNDSVGNSSSQTASMVIRAMATGELNKKDYFKASRRELCVGAITGFLSAVFNFGWVVAELNIPGLLGSDSQSFLNNPAFMASFGNNKQLVIRTIAGITSLALFIG
;
A
#
# COMPACT_ATOMS: atom_id res chain seq x y z
N LEU A 1 19.15 5.04 46.39
CA LEU A 1 19.01 3.79 45.65
C LEU A 1 17.57 3.33 45.89
N GLY A 2 16.70 3.46 44.85
CA GLY A 2 15.32 2.97 44.89
C GLY A 2 15.29 1.47 44.53
N ILE A 3 14.24 0.78 44.99
CA ILE A 3 13.93 -0.57 44.61
C ILE A 3 12.98 -0.44 43.42
N VAL A 4 13.28 -1.09 42.31
CA VAL A 4 12.36 -1.24 41.17
C VAL A 4 11.48 -2.45 41.46
N THR A 5 10.17 -2.25 41.48
CA THR A 5 9.19 -3.33 41.67
C THR A 5 8.82 -3.98 40.35
N PHE A 6 8.25 -5.18 40.41
CA PHE A 6 7.75 -5.84 39.22
C PHE A 6 6.65 -5.03 38.52
N ASP A 7 5.81 -4.35 39.30
CA ASP A 7 4.74 -3.48 38.77
C ASP A 7 5.33 -2.29 38.00
N ASP A 8 6.42 -1.66 38.48
CA ASP A 8 7.09 -0.58 37.74
C ASP A 8 7.60 -1.06 36.35
N VAL A 9 8.09 -2.30 36.29
CA VAL A 9 8.54 -2.89 34.99
C VAL A 9 7.38 -3.17 34.07
N MET A 10 6.25 -3.66 34.60
CA MET A 10 5.04 -3.93 33.81
C MET A 10 4.44 -2.64 33.26
N ASP A 11 4.40 -1.57 34.05
CA ASP A 11 3.89 -0.27 33.59
C ASP A 11 4.75 0.30 32.45
N VAL A 12 6.07 0.17 32.53
CA VAL A 12 6.97 0.61 31.44
C VAL A 12 6.76 -0.23 30.18
N LEU A 13 6.59 -1.55 30.30
CA LEU A 13 6.34 -2.43 29.16
C LEU A 13 5.00 -2.13 28.49
N GLU A 14 3.97 -1.78 29.26
CA GLU A 14 2.67 -1.37 28.72
C GLU A 14 2.76 -0.02 28.01
N GLU A 15 3.50 0.96 28.59
CA GLU A 15 3.75 2.27 27.99
C GLU A 15 4.50 2.10 26.64
N ASP A 16 5.60 1.33 26.61
CA ASP A 16 6.39 1.08 25.42
C ASP A 16 5.55 0.38 24.32
N SER A 17 4.78 -0.64 24.68
CA SER A 17 3.91 -1.36 23.74
C SER A 17 2.83 -0.44 23.15
N THR A 18 2.29 0.45 23.97
CA THR A 18 1.28 1.42 23.54
C THR A 18 1.89 2.47 22.60
N GLU A 19 3.10 2.94 22.91
CA GLU A 19 3.83 3.88 22.05
C GLU A 19 4.13 3.27 20.68
N ASP A 20 4.57 2.02 20.62
CA ASP A 20 4.84 1.30 19.38
C ASP A 20 3.60 1.16 18.49
N ILE A 21 2.45 0.84 19.09
CA ILE A 21 1.16 0.75 18.38
C ILE A 21 0.76 2.13 17.81
N LEU A 22 0.91 3.21 18.58
CA LEU A 22 0.58 4.55 18.15
C LEU A 22 1.52 5.04 17.02
N HIS A 23 2.81 4.74 17.13
CA HIS A 23 3.78 5.04 16.07
C HIS A 23 3.47 4.31 14.76
N GLN A 24 2.99 3.07 14.82
CA GLN A 24 2.55 2.33 13.63
C GLN A 24 1.36 3.02 12.94
N GLY A 25 0.47 3.62 13.73
CA GLY A 25 -0.66 4.41 13.21
C GLY A 25 -0.30 5.86 12.83
N ALA A 26 0.97 6.27 12.92
CA ALA A 26 1.43 7.66 12.78
C ALA A 26 0.67 8.64 13.71
N VAL A 27 0.29 8.16 14.89
CA VAL A 27 -0.39 8.94 15.93
C VAL A 27 0.64 9.35 16.98
N ALA A 28 0.65 10.62 17.37
CA ALA A 28 1.53 11.07 18.43
C ALA A 28 1.12 10.44 19.79
N PRO A 29 2.06 9.83 20.52
CA PRO A 29 1.78 9.22 21.82
C PRO A 29 1.24 10.25 22.81
N SER A 30 0.24 9.84 23.58
CA SER A 30 -0.39 10.68 24.60
C SER A 30 -0.25 10.01 25.96
N LYS A 31 0.27 10.77 26.92
CA LYS A 31 0.40 10.30 28.32
C LYS A 31 -0.93 10.24 29.08
N THR A 32 -2.03 10.73 28.47
CA THR A 32 -3.33 10.75 29.13
C THR A 32 -4.20 9.59 28.61
N PRO A 33 -4.96 8.90 29.50
CA PRO A 33 -5.88 7.86 29.09
C PRO A 33 -6.87 8.36 28.04
N TYR A 34 -7.22 7.51 27.07
CA TYR A 34 -8.09 7.86 25.92
C TYR A 34 -9.39 8.59 26.35
N ARG A 35 -10.04 8.15 27.43
CA ARG A 35 -11.28 8.75 27.93
C ARG A 35 -11.13 10.18 28.49
N GLN A 36 -9.93 10.55 28.90
CA GLN A 36 -9.64 11.87 29.49
C GLN A 36 -9.08 12.85 28.45
N ASN A 37 -8.66 12.36 27.30
CA ASN A 37 -8.18 13.20 26.22
C ASN A 37 -9.32 14.02 25.62
N LYS A 38 -9.09 15.32 25.47
CA LYS A 38 -10.04 16.19 24.79
C LYS A 38 -10.06 15.89 23.31
N VAL A 39 -11.26 15.71 22.74
CA VAL A 39 -11.49 15.31 21.34
C VAL A 39 -10.70 16.18 20.35
N TYR A 40 -10.64 17.49 20.57
CA TYR A 40 -9.91 18.39 19.67
C TYR A 40 -8.39 18.13 19.65
N ARG A 41 -7.79 17.67 20.76
CA ARG A 41 -6.36 17.35 20.83
C ARG A 41 -6.05 16.10 20.02
N ILE A 42 -6.91 15.09 20.12
CA ILE A 42 -6.81 13.86 19.32
C ILE A 42 -6.97 14.20 17.83
N ALA A 43 -8.02 14.96 17.50
CA ALA A 43 -8.28 15.39 16.13
C ALA A 43 -7.10 16.17 15.52
N PHE A 44 -6.50 17.08 16.29
CA PHE A 44 -5.37 17.88 15.83
C PHE A 44 -4.12 17.02 15.57
N SER A 45 -3.89 16.00 16.40
CA SER A 45 -2.79 15.03 16.18
C SER A 45 -2.95 14.28 14.84
N TYR A 46 -4.18 13.90 14.50
CA TYR A 46 -4.46 13.23 13.23
C TYR A 46 -4.37 14.18 12.02
N VAL A 47 -4.88 15.40 12.16
CA VAL A 47 -4.93 16.38 11.07
C VAL A 47 -3.53 16.75 10.58
N ILE A 48 -2.55 16.89 11.46
CA ILE A 48 -1.17 17.22 11.07
C ILE A 48 -0.64 16.18 10.08
N TRP A 49 -0.81 14.89 10.40
CA TRP A 49 -0.36 13.80 9.55
C TRP A 49 -1.14 13.76 8.23
N LEU A 50 -2.45 13.93 8.29
CA LEU A 50 -3.31 13.97 7.10
C LEU A 50 -2.95 15.12 6.15
N VAL A 51 -2.59 16.29 6.68
CA VAL A 51 -2.14 17.43 5.87
C VAL A 51 -0.83 17.11 5.14
N ILE A 52 0.12 16.46 5.82
CA ILE A 52 1.37 16.01 5.18
C ILE A 52 1.06 15.04 4.04
N LEU A 53 0.19 14.06 4.28
CA LEU A 53 -0.23 13.11 3.24
C LEU A 53 -0.96 13.80 2.09
N LEU A 54 -1.77 14.81 2.36
CA LEU A 54 -2.46 15.58 1.32
C LEU A 54 -1.48 16.34 0.42
N ILE A 55 -0.45 16.94 1.01
CA ILE A 55 0.63 17.61 0.25
C ILE A 55 1.37 16.60 -0.64
N LEU A 56 1.72 15.43 -0.08
CA LEU A 56 2.36 14.37 -0.85
C LEU A 56 1.46 13.84 -1.98
N ASN A 57 0.15 13.73 -1.73
CA ASN A 57 -0.82 13.32 -2.75
C ASN A 57 -0.94 14.34 -3.90
N THR A 58 -0.74 15.63 -3.61
CA THR A 58 -0.66 16.66 -4.66
C THR A 58 0.51 16.42 -5.62
N PHE A 59 1.64 15.95 -5.09
CA PHE A 59 2.78 15.53 -5.92
C PHE A 59 2.41 14.36 -6.85
N SER A 60 1.71 13.35 -6.33
CA SER A 60 1.22 12.23 -7.13
C SER A 60 0.29 12.69 -8.25
N SER A 61 -0.60 13.65 -7.98
CA SER A 61 -1.48 14.25 -9.00
C SER A 61 -0.70 14.97 -10.12
N ILE A 62 0.39 15.67 -9.78
CA ILE A 62 1.26 16.31 -10.78
C ILE A 62 1.90 15.26 -11.69
N VAL A 63 2.38 14.15 -11.13
CA VAL A 63 2.95 13.05 -11.90
C VAL A 63 1.88 12.43 -12.82
N LEU A 64 0.69 12.13 -12.32
CA LEU A 64 -0.41 11.58 -13.11
C LEU A 64 -0.80 12.48 -14.29
N ASN A 65 -0.84 13.80 -14.08
CA ASN A 65 -1.12 14.77 -15.14
C ASN A 65 -0.07 14.74 -16.27
N ARG A 66 1.18 14.42 -15.97
CA ARG A 66 2.23 14.26 -17.00
C ARG A 66 1.97 13.04 -17.89
N PHE A 67 1.30 12.02 -17.37
CA PHE A 67 0.94 10.79 -18.07
C PHE A 67 -0.51 10.77 -18.58
N GLU A 68 -1.23 11.90 -18.51
CA GLU A 68 -2.64 12.02 -18.89
C GLU A 68 -2.90 11.47 -20.31
N ARG A 69 -2.03 11.77 -21.28
CA ARG A 69 -2.17 11.27 -22.66
C ARG A 69 -2.10 9.75 -22.73
N ALA A 70 -1.23 9.12 -21.95
CA ALA A 70 -1.14 7.66 -21.90
C ALA A 70 -2.38 7.04 -21.25
N LEU A 71 -2.88 7.66 -20.17
CA LEU A 71 -4.08 7.21 -19.47
C LEU A 71 -5.35 7.40 -20.29
N THR A 72 -5.45 8.49 -21.06
CA THR A 72 -6.59 8.70 -21.98
C THR A 72 -6.57 7.77 -23.19
N THR A 73 -5.38 7.34 -23.63
CA THR A 73 -5.23 6.35 -24.69
C THR A 73 -5.63 4.95 -24.22
N LEU A 74 -5.38 4.62 -22.97
CA LEU A 74 -5.68 3.34 -22.33
C LEU A 74 -6.51 3.54 -21.04
N PRO A 75 -7.79 3.94 -21.15
CA PRO A 75 -8.63 4.26 -20.00
C PRO A 75 -8.75 3.11 -18.99
N VAL A 76 -8.64 1.86 -19.46
CA VAL A 76 -8.67 0.68 -18.61
C VAL A 76 -7.58 0.68 -17.53
N LEU A 77 -6.42 1.30 -17.79
CA LEU A 77 -5.34 1.38 -16.78
C LEU A 77 -5.75 2.22 -15.57
N THR A 78 -6.61 3.22 -15.75
CA THR A 78 -7.08 4.05 -14.64
C THR A 78 -7.92 3.25 -13.64
N ALA A 79 -8.64 2.23 -14.11
CA ALA A 79 -9.42 1.33 -13.25
C ALA A 79 -8.55 0.48 -12.30
N PHE A 80 -7.29 0.23 -12.65
CA PHE A 80 -6.35 -0.53 -11.81
C PHE A 80 -5.57 0.34 -10.80
N ILE A 81 -5.58 1.67 -10.94
CA ILE A 81 -4.85 2.57 -10.01
C ILE A 81 -5.25 2.34 -8.54
N PRO A 82 -6.55 2.24 -8.17
CA PRO A 82 -6.93 1.97 -6.79
C PRO A 82 -6.38 0.65 -6.27
N ALA A 83 -6.44 -0.42 -7.07
CA ALA A 83 -5.94 -1.74 -6.68
C ALA A 83 -4.42 -1.74 -6.48
N LEU A 84 -3.67 -1.01 -7.33
CA LEU A 84 -2.22 -0.85 -7.18
C LEU A 84 -1.88 -0.09 -5.90
N ASN A 85 -2.56 1.04 -5.64
CA ASN A 85 -2.35 1.83 -4.43
C ASN A 85 -2.66 1.04 -3.15
N ASP A 86 -3.75 0.28 -3.16
CA ASP A 86 -4.15 -0.57 -2.03
C ASP A 86 -3.11 -1.66 -1.75
N SER A 87 -2.64 -2.33 -2.79
CA SER A 87 -1.60 -3.38 -2.68
C SER A 87 -0.30 -2.83 -2.09
N VAL A 88 0.17 -1.67 -2.56
CA VAL A 88 1.37 -1.00 -2.04
C VAL A 88 1.16 -0.57 -0.59
N GLY A 89 0.00 0.02 -0.26
CA GLY A 89 -0.35 0.43 1.10
C GLY A 89 -0.37 -0.73 2.08
N ASN A 90 -1.00 -1.84 1.70
CA ASN A 90 -1.08 -3.06 2.51
C ASN A 90 0.30 -3.70 2.71
N SER A 91 1.11 -3.81 1.66
CA SER A 91 2.46 -4.35 1.74
C SER A 91 3.36 -3.50 2.64
N SER A 92 3.30 -2.18 2.50
CA SER A 92 4.04 -1.25 3.37
C SER A 92 3.66 -1.39 4.84
N SER A 93 2.36 -1.53 5.13
CA SER A 93 1.84 -1.72 6.48
C SER A 93 2.30 -3.05 7.10
N GLN A 94 2.31 -4.13 6.30
CA GLN A 94 2.80 -5.44 6.73
C GLN A 94 4.29 -5.39 7.09
N THR A 95 5.11 -4.79 6.22
CA THR A 95 6.55 -4.61 6.46
C THR A 95 6.80 -3.75 7.70
N ALA A 96 6.10 -2.62 7.84
CA ALA A 96 6.23 -1.75 9.00
C ALA A 96 5.92 -2.49 10.30
N SER A 97 4.81 -3.25 10.34
CA SER A 97 4.42 -4.04 11.51
C SER A 97 5.48 -5.07 11.91
N MET A 98 6.06 -5.78 10.92
CA MET A 98 7.10 -6.77 11.17
C MET A 98 8.39 -6.14 11.71
N VAL A 99 8.80 -5.00 11.14
CA VAL A 99 10.02 -4.29 11.56
C VAL A 99 9.86 -3.69 12.96
N ILE A 100 8.72 -3.03 13.23
CA ILE A 100 8.42 -2.46 14.56
C ILE A 100 8.44 -3.55 15.62
N ARG A 101 7.75 -4.67 15.37
CA ARG A 101 7.78 -5.81 16.28
C ARG A 101 9.20 -6.32 16.54
N ALA A 102 10.00 -6.50 15.49
CA ALA A 102 11.38 -6.98 15.63
C ALA A 102 12.27 -6.00 16.40
N MET A 103 11.98 -4.70 16.33
CA MET A 103 12.65 -3.68 17.15
C MET A 103 12.17 -3.73 18.59
N ALA A 104 10.87 -3.85 18.84
CA ALA A 104 10.29 -3.92 20.19
C ALA A 104 10.74 -5.17 20.94
N THR A 105 10.86 -6.32 20.26
CA THR A 105 11.35 -7.57 20.85
C THR A 105 12.89 -7.64 21.00
N GLY A 106 13.60 -6.61 20.54
CA GLY A 106 15.07 -6.58 20.59
C GLY A 106 15.78 -7.50 19.59
N GLU A 107 15.03 -8.11 18.66
CA GLU A 107 15.58 -8.93 17.58
C GLU A 107 16.38 -8.09 16.56
N LEU A 108 16.02 -6.79 16.42
CA LEU A 108 16.64 -5.83 15.53
C LEU A 108 17.19 -4.64 16.33
N ASN A 109 18.49 -4.40 16.20
CA ASN A 109 19.13 -3.19 16.73
C ASN A 109 19.25 -2.12 15.62
N LYS A 110 19.33 -0.85 16.03
CA LYS A 110 19.54 0.28 15.10
C LYS A 110 20.78 0.12 14.19
N LYS A 111 21.75 -0.72 14.59
CA LYS A 111 22.97 -1.02 13.80
C LYS A 111 22.70 -2.04 12.67
N ASP A 112 21.64 -2.82 12.76
CA ASP A 112 21.28 -3.87 11.79
C ASP A 112 20.38 -3.38 10.66
N TYR A 113 20.15 -2.05 10.57
CA TYR A 113 19.26 -1.43 9.57
C TYR A 113 19.51 -1.93 8.15
N PHE A 114 20.74 -1.98 7.70
CA PHE A 114 21.07 -2.41 6.33
C PHE A 114 20.75 -3.89 6.09
N LYS A 115 20.97 -4.73 7.10
CA LYS A 115 20.66 -6.16 7.05
C LYS A 115 19.15 -6.40 7.02
N ALA A 116 18.39 -5.66 7.83
CA ALA A 116 16.94 -5.68 7.83
C ALA A 116 16.38 -5.23 6.47
N SER A 117 16.84 -4.08 5.96
CA SER A 117 16.42 -3.54 4.67
C SER A 117 16.65 -4.52 3.51
N ARG A 118 17.81 -5.18 3.47
CA ARG A 118 18.07 -6.20 2.44
C ARG A 118 17.14 -7.41 2.56
N ARG A 119 16.80 -7.82 3.78
CA ARG A 119 15.84 -8.92 4.02
C ARG A 119 14.45 -8.53 3.53
N GLU A 120 13.97 -7.34 3.89
CA GLU A 120 12.69 -6.83 3.45
C GLU A 120 12.62 -6.67 1.94
N LEU A 121 13.70 -6.24 1.29
CA LEU A 121 13.78 -6.18 -0.17
C LEU A 121 13.59 -7.56 -0.82
N CYS A 122 14.19 -8.60 -0.25
CA CYS A 122 14.01 -9.97 -0.75
C CYS A 122 12.56 -10.46 -0.53
N VAL A 123 11.97 -10.16 0.63
CA VAL A 123 10.58 -10.49 0.92
C VAL A 123 9.66 -9.76 -0.05
N GLY A 124 9.87 -8.45 -0.24
CA GLY A 124 9.11 -7.63 -1.19
C GLY A 124 9.22 -8.16 -2.64
N ALA A 125 10.41 -8.54 -3.08
CA ALA A 125 10.59 -9.13 -4.42
C ALA A 125 9.82 -10.43 -4.60
N ILE A 126 9.79 -11.30 -3.60
CA ILE A 126 9.03 -12.57 -3.66
C ILE A 126 7.52 -12.30 -3.63
N THR A 127 7.06 -11.47 -2.71
CA THR A 127 5.62 -11.15 -2.59
C THR A 127 5.12 -10.39 -3.81
N GLY A 128 5.89 -9.43 -4.32
CA GLY A 128 5.58 -8.70 -5.55
C GLY A 128 5.51 -9.61 -6.76
N PHE A 129 6.44 -10.55 -6.90
CA PHE A 129 6.41 -11.54 -8.00
C PHE A 129 5.17 -12.43 -7.92
N LEU A 130 4.85 -12.98 -6.74
CA LEU A 130 3.67 -13.83 -6.55
C LEU A 130 2.38 -13.04 -6.83
N SER A 131 2.29 -11.81 -6.34
CA SER A 131 1.15 -10.92 -6.58
C SER A 131 1.00 -10.58 -8.07
N ALA A 132 2.11 -10.33 -8.77
CA ALA A 132 2.10 -10.08 -10.20
C ALA A 132 1.61 -11.29 -11.00
N VAL A 133 2.05 -12.50 -10.68
CA VAL A 133 1.58 -13.74 -11.32
C VAL A 133 0.09 -13.95 -11.09
N PHE A 134 -0.38 -13.76 -9.85
CA PHE A 134 -1.80 -13.85 -9.52
C PHE A 134 -2.63 -12.81 -10.29
N ASN A 135 -2.20 -11.55 -10.29
CA ASN A 135 -2.88 -10.47 -11.00
C ASN A 135 -2.95 -10.72 -12.51
N PHE A 136 -1.86 -11.23 -13.11
CA PHE A 136 -1.87 -11.58 -14.53
C PHE A 136 -2.96 -12.61 -14.84
N GLY A 137 -3.01 -13.69 -14.05
CA GLY A 137 -4.04 -14.73 -14.20
C GLY A 137 -5.46 -14.19 -14.00
N TRP A 138 -5.62 -13.34 -12.97
CA TRP A 138 -6.91 -12.71 -12.64
C TRP A 138 -7.41 -11.81 -13.77
N VAL A 139 -6.59 -10.89 -14.26
CA VAL A 139 -6.96 -9.96 -15.35
C VAL A 139 -7.26 -10.72 -16.64
N VAL A 140 -6.47 -11.75 -16.96
CA VAL A 140 -6.76 -12.62 -18.12
C VAL A 140 -8.10 -13.33 -17.96
N ALA A 141 -8.41 -13.86 -16.78
CA ALA A 141 -9.69 -14.52 -16.51
C ALA A 141 -10.86 -13.53 -16.60
N GLU A 142 -10.74 -12.37 -15.94
CA GLU A 142 -11.76 -11.32 -15.93
C GLU A 142 -12.13 -10.84 -17.34
N LEU A 143 -11.14 -10.58 -18.17
CA LEU A 143 -11.38 -10.07 -19.52
C LEU A 143 -11.80 -11.15 -20.54
N ASN A 144 -11.59 -12.44 -20.25
CA ASN A 144 -12.03 -13.53 -21.11
C ASN A 144 -13.40 -14.11 -20.72
N ILE A 145 -13.80 -14.01 -19.44
CA ILE A 145 -15.07 -14.56 -18.93
C ILE A 145 -16.09 -13.42 -18.77
N PRO A 146 -17.08 -13.32 -19.69
CA PRO A 146 -18.10 -12.29 -19.59
C PRO A 146 -18.90 -12.43 -18.28
N GLY A 147 -19.04 -11.31 -17.56
CA GLY A 147 -19.87 -11.27 -16.35
C GLY A 147 -19.20 -11.71 -15.06
N LEU A 148 -17.88 -11.96 -15.06
CA LEU A 148 -17.17 -12.32 -13.82
C LEU A 148 -17.19 -11.18 -12.78
N LEU A 149 -17.03 -9.93 -13.24
CA LEU A 149 -17.02 -8.72 -12.38
C LEU A 149 -17.95 -7.59 -12.90
N GLY A 150 -18.88 -7.91 -13.79
CA GLY A 150 -19.83 -6.94 -14.33
C GLY A 150 -19.57 -6.57 -15.79
N SER A 151 -20.58 -5.95 -16.43
CA SER A 151 -20.55 -5.63 -17.86
C SER A 151 -19.57 -4.51 -18.24
N ASP A 152 -19.14 -3.69 -17.27
CA ASP A 152 -18.36 -2.49 -17.56
C ASP A 152 -16.87 -2.76 -17.79
N SER A 153 -16.32 -3.82 -17.16
CA SER A 153 -14.90 -4.19 -17.34
C SER A 153 -14.52 -4.52 -18.78
N GLN A 154 -15.50 -4.93 -19.60
CA GLN A 154 -15.27 -5.29 -21.00
C GLN A 154 -15.71 -4.21 -21.99
N SER A 155 -16.29 -3.11 -21.52
CA SER A 155 -16.84 -2.06 -22.40
C SER A 155 -15.81 -1.49 -23.39
N PHE A 156 -14.54 -1.34 -22.94
CA PHE A 156 -13.47 -0.85 -23.79
C PHE A 156 -13.05 -1.86 -24.89
N LEU A 157 -13.24 -3.17 -24.67
CA LEU A 157 -12.99 -4.21 -25.69
C LEU A 157 -14.03 -4.17 -26.83
N ASN A 158 -15.16 -3.53 -26.62
CA ASN A 158 -16.21 -3.35 -27.61
C ASN A 158 -16.04 -2.01 -28.37
N ASN A 159 -15.09 -1.16 -27.98
CA ASN A 159 -14.82 0.10 -28.68
C ASN A 159 -13.97 -0.17 -29.95
N PRO A 160 -14.51 0.08 -31.15
CA PRO A 160 -13.80 -0.23 -32.38
C PRO A 160 -12.54 0.61 -32.59
N ALA A 161 -12.54 1.87 -32.12
CA ALA A 161 -11.37 2.74 -32.24
C ALA A 161 -10.21 2.26 -31.33
N PHE A 162 -10.54 1.78 -30.14
CA PHE A 162 -9.56 1.20 -29.22
C PHE A 162 -9.00 -0.12 -29.75
N MET A 163 -9.86 -1.01 -30.26
CA MET A 163 -9.45 -2.30 -30.82
C MET A 163 -8.60 -2.15 -32.08
N ALA A 164 -8.89 -1.16 -32.92
CA ALA A 164 -8.12 -0.89 -34.12
C ALA A 164 -6.65 -0.54 -33.82
N SER A 165 -6.37 0.14 -32.71
CA SER A 165 -4.99 0.46 -32.29
C SER A 165 -4.15 -0.77 -31.95
N PHE A 166 -4.78 -1.91 -31.66
CA PHE A 166 -4.16 -3.21 -31.42
C PHE A 166 -4.41 -4.24 -32.53
N GLY A 167 -4.69 -3.76 -33.76
CA GLY A 167 -4.92 -4.64 -34.91
C GLY A 167 -6.14 -5.56 -34.76
N ASN A 168 -7.18 -5.15 -34.03
CA ASN A 168 -8.38 -5.92 -33.71
C ASN A 168 -8.14 -7.28 -33.02
N ASN A 169 -6.97 -7.44 -32.37
CA ASN A 169 -6.62 -8.68 -31.69
C ASN A 169 -6.98 -8.58 -30.19
N LYS A 170 -8.17 -9.06 -29.81
CA LYS A 170 -8.66 -9.06 -28.42
C LYS A 170 -7.67 -9.71 -27.45
N GLN A 171 -7.06 -10.83 -27.83
CA GLN A 171 -6.12 -11.54 -26.97
C GLN A 171 -4.82 -10.76 -26.74
N LEU A 172 -4.37 -10.03 -27.74
CA LEU A 172 -3.20 -9.15 -27.58
C LEU A 172 -3.49 -8.04 -26.58
N VAL A 173 -4.66 -7.39 -26.68
CA VAL A 173 -5.09 -6.35 -25.74
C VAL A 173 -5.13 -6.87 -24.32
N ILE A 174 -5.79 -8.01 -24.08
CA ILE A 174 -5.92 -8.64 -22.77
C ILE A 174 -4.55 -8.93 -22.16
N ARG A 175 -3.65 -9.57 -22.92
CA ARG A 175 -2.30 -9.90 -22.43
C ARG A 175 -1.46 -8.65 -22.16
N THR A 176 -1.60 -7.61 -22.96
CA THR A 176 -0.89 -6.33 -22.76
C THR A 176 -1.34 -5.65 -21.48
N ILE A 177 -2.64 -5.56 -21.24
CA ILE A 177 -3.20 -4.98 -20.01
C ILE A 177 -2.76 -5.80 -18.79
N ALA A 178 -2.94 -7.11 -18.83
CA ALA A 178 -2.51 -8.01 -17.77
C ALA A 178 -1.01 -7.88 -17.48
N GLY A 179 -0.18 -7.78 -18.52
CA GLY A 179 1.26 -7.59 -18.37
C GLY A 179 1.65 -6.26 -17.75
N ILE A 180 1.04 -5.14 -18.19
CA ILE A 180 1.32 -3.81 -17.65
C ILE A 180 0.91 -3.70 -16.19
N THR A 181 -0.30 -4.15 -15.84
CA THR A 181 -0.80 -4.09 -14.45
C THR A 181 -0.01 -5.00 -13.51
N SER A 182 0.41 -6.18 -13.99
CA SER A 182 1.24 -7.11 -13.20
C SER A 182 2.65 -6.58 -13.01
N LEU A 183 3.25 -5.95 -14.02
CA LEU A 183 4.55 -5.30 -13.91
C LEU A 183 4.50 -4.13 -12.92
N ALA A 184 3.44 -3.33 -12.97
CA ALA A 184 3.23 -2.23 -12.02
C ALA A 184 3.12 -2.74 -10.57
N LEU A 185 2.40 -3.85 -10.34
CA LEU A 185 2.31 -4.51 -9.03
C LEU A 185 3.65 -5.08 -8.54
N PHE A 186 4.49 -5.55 -9.44
CA PHE A 186 5.81 -6.08 -9.09
C PHE A 186 6.79 -4.99 -8.68
N ILE A 187 6.69 -3.80 -9.30
CA ILE A 187 7.61 -2.67 -9.06
C ILE A 187 7.20 -1.84 -7.84
N GLY A 188 5.87 -1.73 -7.54
CA GLY A 188 5.32 -0.95 -6.42
C GLY A 188 5.46 -1.65 -5.10
#